data_041c5b26b1b07379c79e799fc755f02c
#
_entry.id   041c5b26b1b07379c79e799fc755f02c
#
_cell.length_a   1.000
_cell.length_b   1.000
_cell.length_c   1.000
_cell.angle_alpha   90.00
_cell.angle_beta   90.00
_cell.angle_gamma   90.00
#
_symmetry.space_group_name_H-M   'P 1'
#
loop_
_entity.id
_entity.type
_entity.pdbx_description
1 polymer ?
#
loop_
_entity_poly.entity_id
_entity_poly.type
_entity_poly.pdbx_seq_one_letter_code
_entity_poly.pdbx_strand_id
1 'polypeptide(L)'
;MPNVLITGANRGLGLEFARQYLASGWQVYAGCRQPSSDSELRRLADASDGTLRIMALDVTDEASIKAAAAQLDGQSIDLLLNNAGVMGARGQTIGNMDYEVWAKVLDANTMGPMRVSEAFVDQVARSERKLIVTLTSGMGSLADNTSGGSIAYRSSKAAVNMVMRSLAIDLAPLGITCVVVNPGWVQTDMGGTQATMSSAESVTKLRNLIETLGPAQPGANGNSF
;
A
#
# COMPACT_ATOMS: atom_id res chain seq x y z
N MET A 1 6.78 13.10 -16.42
CA MET A 1 7.15 12.81 -15.02
C MET A 1 6.17 11.77 -14.53
N PRO A 2 6.62 10.61 -14.06
CA PRO A 2 5.71 9.59 -13.58
C PRO A 2 5.07 9.96 -12.24
N ASN A 3 3.87 9.41 -11.98
CA ASN A 3 3.04 9.74 -10.82
C ASN A 3 2.86 8.53 -9.91
N VAL A 4 3.04 8.71 -8.60
CA VAL A 4 2.74 7.67 -7.60
C VAL A 4 1.72 8.17 -6.58
N LEU A 5 0.69 7.36 -6.29
CA LEU A 5 -0.19 7.55 -5.14
C LEU A 5 0.17 6.53 -4.06
N ILE A 6 0.47 7.01 -2.86
CA ILE A 6 0.89 6.19 -1.72
C ILE A 6 -0.12 6.35 -0.60
N THR A 7 -0.76 5.27 -0.16
CA THR A 7 -1.64 5.30 1.01
C THR A 7 -0.83 5.14 2.31
N GLY A 8 -1.23 5.84 3.39
CA GLY A 8 -0.52 5.76 4.68
C GLY A 8 0.89 6.36 4.63
N ALA A 9 1.07 7.47 3.91
CA ALA A 9 2.38 8.08 3.62
C ALA A 9 2.96 8.92 4.77
N ASN A 10 2.29 9.07 5.91
CA ASN A 10 2.69 10.01 6.96
C ASN A 10 3.80 9.50 7.89
N ARG A 11 4.15 8.21 7.86
CA ARG A 11 5.20 7.59 8.70
C ARG A 11 5.70 6.26 8.10
N GLY A 12 6.75 5.71 8.72
CA GLY A 12 7.27 4.39 8.41
C GLY A 12 7.61 4.20 6.93
N LEU A 13 7.23 3.05 6.37
CA LEU A 13 7.51 2.71 4.97
C LEU A 13 6.86 3.69 3.99
N GLY A 14 5.61 4.13 4.26
CA GLY A 14 4.91 5.06 3.37
C GLY A 14 5.62 6.40 3.22
N LEU A 15 6.13 6.96 4.32
CA LEU A 15 6.92 8.19 4.29
C LEU A 15 8.25 7.99 3.56
N GLU A 16 8.90 6.85 3.78
CA GLU A 16 10.17 6.54 3.11
C GLU A 16 9.97 6.32 1.60
N PHE A 17 8.88 5.67 1.19
CA PHE A 17 8.51 5.61 -0.23
C PHE A 17 8.31 7.01 -0.82
N ALA A 18 7.57 7.88 -0.13
CA ALA A 18 7.36 9.26 -0.58
C ALA A 18 8.69 9.99 -0.77
N ARG A 19 9.62 9.86 0.19
CA ARG A 19 10.97 10.46 0.12
C ARG A 19 11.76 9.95 -1.08
N GLN A 20 11.82 8.63 -1.27
CA GLN A 20 12.64 8.04 -2.32
C GLN A 20 12.05 8.25 -3.72
N TYR A 21 10.72 8.22 -3.89
CA TYR A 21 10.10 8.56 -5.18
C TYR A 21 10.27 10.03 -5.52
N LEU A 22 10.10 10.93 -4.55
CA LEU A 22 10.37 12.35 -4.73
C LEU A 22 11.82 12.60 -5.18
N ALA A 23 12.79 12.00 -4.49
CA ALA A 23 14.21 12.10 -4.84
C ALA A 23 14.55 11.56 -6.24
N SER A 24 13.72 10.69 -6.78
CA SER A 24 13.86 10.13 -8.14
C SER A 24 13.06 10.90 -9.21
N GLY A 25 12.54 12.07 -8.88
CA GLY A 25 11.85 12.94 -9.82
C GLY A 25 10.41 12.50 -10.16
N TRP A 26 9.74 11.77 -9.26
CA TRP A 26 8.34 11.43 -9.42
C TRP A 26 7.43 12.49 -8.82
N GLN A 27 6.27 12.72 -9.42
CA GLN A 27 5.16 13.38 -8.74
C GLN A 27 4.59 12.44 -7.69
N VAL A 28 4.52 12.88 -6.42
CA VAL A 28 4.06 12.06 -5.29
C VAL A 28 2.74 12.58 -4.76
N TYR A 29 1.73 11.75 -4.77
CA TYR A 29 0.46 11.96 -4.06
C TYR A 29 0.50 11.15 -2.76
N ALA A 30 0.69 11.85 -1.65
CA ALA A 30 0.91 11.25 -0.33
C ALA A 30 -0.40 11.24 0.47
N GLY A 31 -1.12 10.11 0.44
CA GLY A 31 -2.37 9.92 1.15
C GLY A 31 -2.17 9.60 2.63
N CYS A 32 -2.81 10.36 3.52
CA CYS A 32 -2.87 10.07 4.96
C CYS A 32 -4.20 10.53 5.57
N ARG A 33 -4.61 9.89 6.68
CA ARG A 33 -5.90 10.17 7.33
C ARG A 33 -6.02 11.60 7.84
N GLN A 34 -4.98 12.09 8.47
CA GLN A 34 -4.94 13.42 9.09
C GLN A 34 -3.63 14.12 8.70
N PRO A 35 -3.64 14.93 7.65
CA PRO A 35 -2.50 15.76 7.30
C PRO A 35 -2.24 16.79 8.41
N SER A 36 -1.26 16.56 9.27
CA SER A 36 -0.90 17.53 10.32
C SER A 36 0.14 18.52 9.82
N SER A 37 0.13 19.73 10.39
CA SER A 37 1.05 20.81 10.03
C SER A 37 2.51 20.52 10.40
N ASP A 38 2.76 19.75 11.46
CA ASP A 38 4.11 19.54 12.03
C ASP A 38 4.73 18.18 11.69
N SER A 39 4.13 17.46 10.75
CA SER A 39 4.62 16.14 10.36
C SER A 39 5.88 16.23 9.49
N GLU A 40 6.70 15.17 9.52
CA GLU A 40 7.84 15.03 8.62
C GLU A 40 7.40 15.04 7.14
N LEU A 41 6.23 14.44 6.86
CA LEU A 41 5.62 14.48 5.53
C LEU A 41 5.32 15.93 5.08
N ARG A 42 4.88 16.80 5.99
CA ARG A 42 4.63 18.21 5.67
C ARG A 42 5.93 18.92 5.32
N ARG A 43 7.00 18.74 6.12
CA ARG A 43 8.31 19.31 5.81
C ARG A 43 8.85 18.86 4.46
N LEU A 44 8.63 17.59 4.13
CA LEU A 44 9.00 17.04 2.82
C LEU A 44 8.21 17.67 1.68
N ALA A 45 6.91 17.88 1.88
CA ALA A 45 6.04 18.53 0.89
C ALA A 45 6.43 20.01 0.67
N ASP A 46 6.67 20.75 1.75
CA ASP A 46 7.05 22.18 1.69
C ASP A 46 8.40 22.38 0.96
N ALA A 47 9.31 21.38 1.10
CA ALA A 47 10.62 21.41 0.41
C ALA A 47 10.57 20.90 -1.04
N SER A 48 9.42 20.42 -1.53
CA SER A 48 9.30 19.70 -2.81
C SER A 48 8.88 20.56 -3.99
N ASP A 49 8.67 21.86 -3.78
CA ASP A 49 8.18 22.80 -4.80
C ASP A 49 6.93 22.28 -5.54
N GLY A 50 5.98 21.71 -4.79
CA GLY A 50 4.72 21.17 -5.31
C GLY A 50 4.79 19.77 -5.93
N THR A 51 5.97 19.18 -6.02
CA THR A 51 6.15 17.82 -6.55
C THR A 51 5.64 16.73 -5.58
N LEU A 52 5.48 17.04 -4.28
CA LEU A 52 4.76 16.21 -3.33
C LEU A 52 3.49 16.92 -2.86
N ARG A 53 2.34 16.27 -3.08
CA ARG A 53 1.03 16.77 -2.62
C ARG A 53 0.47 15.83 -1.56
N ILE A 54 0.17 16.39 -0.38
CA ILE A 54 -0.48 15.65 0.70
C ILE A 54 -1.99 15.65 0.46
N MET A 55 -2.60 14.46 0.58
CA MET A 55 -4.04 14.27 0.40
C MET A 55 -4.66 13.65 1.65
N ALA A 56 -5.82 14.14 2.07
CA ALA A 56 -6.64 13.46 3.06
C ALA A 56 -7.19 12.17 2.41
N LEU A 57 -6.76 11.01 2.93
CA LEU A 57 -7.20 9.71 2.44
C LEU A 57 -7.21 8.70 3.59
N ASP A 58 -8.40 8.33 4.04
CA ASP A 58 -8.63 7.21 4.94
C ASP A 58 -9.16 6.02 4.14
N VAL A 59 -8.38 4.93 4.13
CA VAL A 59 -8.71 3.73 3.36
C VAL A 59 -9.94 2.96 3.92
N THR A 60 -10.41 3.34 5.11
CA THR A 60 -11.62 2.79 5.75
C THR A 60 -12.86 3.65 5.54
N ASP A 61 -12.73 4.82 4.91
CA ASP A 61 -13.81 5.76 4.65
C ASP A 61 -14.02 5.97 3.14
N GLU A 62 -15.12 5.46 2.61
CA GLU A 62 -15.46 5.60 1.19
C GLU A 62 -15.61 7.05 0.74
N ALA A 63 -16.13 7.93 1.60
CA ALA A 63 -16.29 9.34 1.26
C ALA A 63 -14.92 10.02 1.12
N SER A 64 -13.98 9.70 2.03
CA SER A 64 -12.61 10.15 1.96
C SER A 64 -11.91 9.68 0.68
N ILE A 65 -12.07 8.39 0.34
CA ILE A 65 -11.47 7.81 -0.88
C ILE A 65 -12.04 8.49 -2.14
N LYS A 66 -13.36 8.64 -2.24
CA LYS A 66 -14.02 9.31 -3.38
C LYS A 66 -13.59 10.77 -3.52
N ALA A 67 -13.47 11.49 -2.41
CA ALA A 67 -12.99 12.87 -2.41
C ALA A 67 -11.52 12.97 -2.88
N ALA A 68 -10.68 12.01 -2.48
CA ALA A 68 -9.29 11.94 -2.94
C ALA A 68 -9.21 11.60 -4.44
N ALA A 69 -10.02 10.67 -4.92
CA ALA A 69 -10.06 10.30 -6.34
C ALA A 69 -10.53 11.48 -7.23
N ALA A 70 -11.52 12.24 -6.78
CA ALA A 70 -12.01 13.44 -7.47
C ALA A 70 -10.93 14.54 -7.59
N GLN A 71 -10.02 14.67 -6.62
CA GLN A 71 -8.91 15.62 -6.72
C GLN A 71 -7.88 15.25 -7.81
N LEU A 72 -7.87 13.99 -8.22
CA LEU A 72 -6.98 13.46 -9.27
C LEU A 72 -7.76 13.09 -10.55
N ASP A 73 -8.98 13.63 -10.72
CA ASP A 73 -9.70 13.42 -11.96
C ASP A 73 -8.90 13.96 -13.16
N GLY A 74 -8.89 13.21 -14.26
CA GLY A 74 -8.08 13.53 -15.44
C GLY A 74 -6.57 13.27 -15.30
N GLN A 75 -6.04 13.00 -14.11
CA GLN A 75 -4.63 12.65 -13.93
C GLN A 75 -4.40 11.16 -14.22
N SER A 76 -3.18 10.80 -14.63
CA SER A 76 -2.73 9.40 -14.66
C SER A 76 -2.00 9.05 -13.37
N ILE A 77 -2.05 7.79 -12.96
CA ILE A 77 -1.29 7.24 -11.83
C ILE A 77 -0.48 6.04 -12.32
N ASP A 78 0.83 6.21 -12.45
CA ASP A 78 1.74 5.17 -12.94
C ASP A 78 1.90 4.04 -11.93
N LEU A 79 1.83 4.39 -10.63
CA LEU A 79 1.91 3.45 -9.52
C LEU A 79 0.90 3.81 -8.44
N LEU A 80 -0.06 2.93 -8.18
CA LEU A 80 -0.86 2.95 -6.96
C LEU A 80 -0.21 2.03 -5.93
N LEU A 81 0.29 2.61 -4.83
CA LEU A 81 0.93 1.88 -3.74
C LEU A 81 0.02 1.80 -2.51
N ASN A 82 -0.67 0.68 -2.34
CA ASN A 82 -1.46 0.36 -1.15
C ASN A 82 -0.52 -0.05 -0.01
N ASN A 83 -0.04 0.94 0.74
CA ASN A 83 0.86 0.76 1.88
C ASN A 83 0.13 0.86 3.23
N ALA A 84 -0.97 1.57 3.33
CA ALA A 84 -1.71 1.71 4.58
C ALA A 84 -2.06 0.36 5.20
N GLY A 85 -1.86 0.23 6.51
CA GLY A 85 -2.19 -0.99 7.24
C GLY A 85 -1.99 -0.84 8.74
N VAL A 86 -2.59 -1.76 9.49
CA VAL A 86 -2.55 -1.82 10.96
C VAL A 86 -2.26 -3.25 11.42
N MET A 87 -1.56 -3.38 12.56
CA MET A 87 -1.27 -4.70 13.18
C MET A 87 -2.47 -5.23 13.98
N GLY A 88 -3.29 -4.35 14.54
CA GLY A 88 -4.28 -4.71 15.55
C GLY A 88 -3.68 -4.88 16.94
N ALA A 89 -4.43 -5.48 17.86
CA ALA A 89 -3.98 -5.72 19.22
C ALA A 89 -2.99 -6.90 19.28
N ARG A 90 -1.93 -6.74 20.07
CA ARG A 90 -0.96 -7.82 20.32
C ARG A 90 -1.47 -8.77 21.42
N GLY A 91 -0.96 -10.00 21.44
CA GLY A 91 -1.25 -10.97 22.50
C GLY A 91 -2.63 -11.62 22.44
N GLN A 92 -3.39 -11.43 21.35
CA GLN A 92 -4.65 -12.10 21.15
C GLN A 92 -4.45 -13.58 20.75
N THR A 93 -5.14 -14.45 21.47
CA THR A 93 -5.12 -15.92 21.27
C THR A 93 -6.54 -16.47 21.43
N ILE A 94 -6.69 -17.80 21.28
CA ILE A 94 -7.96 -18.48 21.61
C ILE A 94 -8.34 -18.14 23.05
N GLY A 95 -9.58 -17.66 23.24
CA GLY A 95 -10.14 -17.31 24.55
C GLY A 95 -10.09 -15.82 24.90
N ASN A 96 -9.28 -15.01 24.19
CA ASN A 96 -9.22 -13.56 24.41
C ASN A 96 -9.25 -12.75 23.11
N MET A 97 -9.85 -13.28 22.05
CA MET A 97 -9.98 -12.58 20.76
C MET A 97 -10.93 -11.38 20.88
N ASP A 98 -10.45 -10.23 20.42
CA ASP A 98 -11.25 -9.04 20.20
C ASP A 98 -11.72 -8.97 18.74
N TYR A 99 -12.97 -9.34 18.51
CA TYR A 99 -13.55 -9.39 17.16
C TYR A 99 -13.77 -8.00 16.55
N GLU A 100 -13.97 -6.96 17.36
CA GLU A 100 -14.07 -5.59 16.86
C GLU A 100 -12.72 -5.09 16.32
N VAL A 101 -11.65 -5.36 17.06
CA VAL A 101 -10.29 -5.07 16.59
C VAL A 101 -9.97 -5.88 15.34
N TRP A 102 -10.37 -7.16 15.30
CA TRP A 102 -10.16 -7.99 14.11
C TRP A 102 -10.90 -7.44 12.89
N ALA A 103 -12.15 -7.04 13.04
CA ALA A 103 -12.92 -6.41 11.97
C ALA A 103 -12.23 -5.13 11.44
N LYS A 104 -11.72 -4.27 12.33
CA LYS A 104 -10.96 -3.07 11.95
C LYS A 104 -9.67 -3.39 11.20
N VAL A 105 -9.00 -4.48 11.56
CA VAL A 105 -7.78 -4.94 10.86
C VAL A 105 -8.13 -5.42 9.45
N LEU A 106 -9.20 -6.20 9.29
CA LEU A 106 -9.67 -6.64 7.97
C LEU A 106 -10.14 -5.45 7.13
N ASP A 107 -10.83 -4.50 7.72
CA ASP A 107 -11.31 -3.30 7.04
C ASP A 107 -10.14 -2.48 6.47
N ALA A 108 -9.12 -2.19 7.29
CA ALA A 108 -7.97 -1.41 6.85
C ALA A 108 -7.04 -2.17 5.90
N ASN A 109 -6.73 -3.45 6.20
CA ASN A 109 -5.65 -4.19 5.52
C ASN A 109 -6.12 -4.96 4.28
N THR A 110 -7.42 -5.26 4.18
CA THR A 110 -8.01 -6.08 3.11
C THR A 110 -8.98 -5.28 2.27
N MET A 111 -10.04 -4.75 2.88
CA MET A 111 -11.06 -3.97 2.18
C MET A 111 -10.54 -2.58 1.75
N GLY A 112 -9.66 -1.97 2.55
CA GLY A 112 -9.03 -0.69 2.21
C GLY A 112 -8.29 -0.72 0.86
N PRO A 113 -7.33 -1.62 0.64
CA PRO A 113 -6.68 -1.79 -0.68
C PRO A 113 -7.67 -2.04 -1.83
N MET A 114 -8.74 -2.82 -1.59
CA MET A 114 -9.78 -3.05 -2.60
C MET A 114 -10.50 -1.75 -2.97
N ARG A 115 -11.04 -1.02 -1.98
CA ARG A 115 -11.75 0.27 -2.20
C ARG A 115 -10.89 1.30 -2.90
N VAL A 116 -9.62 1.43 -2.48
CA VAL A 116 -8.69 2.36 -3.11
C VAL A 116 -8.38 1.94 -4.54
N SER A 117 -8.13 0.65 -4.80
CA SER A 117 -7.88 0.17 -6.16
C SER A 117 -9.08 0.40 -7.08
N GLU A 118 -10.30 0.16 -6.59
CA GLU A 118 -11.55 0.42 -7.33
C GLU A 118 -11.72 1.92 -7.64
N ALA A 119 -11.47 2.80 -6.68
CA ALA A 119 -11.66 4.24 -6.84
C ALA A 119 -10.65 4.90 -7.79
N PHE A 120 -9.46 4.31 -7.95
CA PHE A 120 -8.39 4.87 -8.77
C PHE A 120 -8.06 4.03 -10.02
N VAL A 121 -8.88 3.02 -10.33
CA VAL A 121 -8.62 2.12 -11.49
C VAL A 121 -8.53 2.89 -12.81
N ASP A 122 -9.36 3.89 -13.02
CA ASP A 122 -9.36 4.69 -14.25
C ASP A 122 -8.10 5.54 -14.39
N GLN A 123 -7.61 6.12 -13.29
CA GLN A 123 -6.36 6.87 -13.27
C GLN A 123 -5.15 5.97 -13.55
N VAL A 124 -5.17 4.74 -13.01
CA VAL A 124 -4.14 3.74 -13.30
C VAL A 124 -4.23 3.25 -14.74
N ALA A 125 -5.40 2.96 -15.24
CA ALA A 125 -5.62 2.51 -16.62
C ALA A 125 -5.14 3.52 -17.67
N ARG A 126 -5.21 4.83 -17.37
CA ARG A 126 -4.73 5.91 -18.25
C ARG A 126 -3.21 6.07 -18.27
N SER A 127 -2.49 5.48 -17.34
CA SER A 127 -1.03 5.62 -17.25
C SER A 127 -0.30 4.67 -18.22
N GLU A 128 0.99 4.88 -18.38
CA GLU A 128 1.84 4.00 -19.18
C GLU A 128 2.27 2.75 -18.39
N ARG A 129 2.54 2.88 -17.08
CA ARG A 129 3.05 1.78 -16.26
C ARG A 129 1.98 0.84 -15.74
N LYS A 130 0.78 1.34 -15.45
CA LYS A 130 -0.41 0.57 -15.07
C LYS A 130 -0.18 -0.41 -13.91
N LEU A 131 0.42 0.08 -12.80
CA LEU A 131 0.80 -0.75 -11.68
C LEU A 131 -0.06 -0.47 -10.43
N ILE A 132 -0.58 -1.54 -9.83
CA ILE A 132 -1.16 -1.55 -8.47
C ILE A 132 -0.31 -2.48 -7.62
N VAL A 133 0.39 -1.91 -6.64
CA VAL A 133 1.24 -2.66 -5.72
C VAL A 133 0.67 -2.58 -4.32
N THR A 134 0.53 -3.71 -3.64
CA THR A 134 -0.01 -3.76 -2.27
C THR A 134 1.02 -4.37 -1.32
N LEU A 135 1.30 -3.70 -0.20
CA LEU A 135 2.17 -4.24 0.82
C LEU A 135 1.47 -5.37 1.59
N THR A 136 2.01 -6.56 1.46
CA THR A 136 1.62 -7.73 2.24
C THR A 136 2.61 -7.99 3.37
N SER A 137 2.76 -9.23 3.79
CA SER A 137 3.70 -9.70 4.80
C SER A 137 3.94 -11.19 4.62
N GLY A 138 5.13 -11.68 4.95
CA GLY A 138 5.37 -13.12 5.10
C GLY A 138 4.42 -13.78 6.12
N MET A 139 3.88 -13.00 7.06
CA MET A 139 2.84 -13.49 7.99
C MET A 139 1.50 -13.82 7.30
N GLY A 140 1.28 -13.40 6.06
CA GLY A 140 0.12 -13.79 5.23
C GLY A 140 0.29 -15.12 4.49
N SER A 141 1.47 -15.74 4.55
CA SER A 141 1.69 -17.07 3.99
C SER A 141 1.01 -18.15 4.85
N LEU A 142 0.20 -18.99 4.22
CA LEU A 142 -0.41 -20.15 4.90
C LEU A 142 0.63 -21.25 5.10
N ALA A 143 1.47 -21.51 4.11
CA ALA A 143 2.45 -22.57 4.12
C ALA A 143 3.59 -22.33 5.14
N ASP A 144 4.02 -21.07 5.29
CA ASP A 144 5.13 -20.69 6.19
C ASP A 144 4.67 -20.42 7.62
N ASN A 145 3.38 -20.53 7.92
CA ASN A 145 2.85 -20.27 9.26
C ASN A 145 3.09 -21.45 10.19
N THR A 146 4.28 -21.52 10.77
CA THR A 146 4.67 -22.55 11.75
C THR A 146 4.53 -22.10 13.20
N SER A 147 4.31 -20.81 13.47
CA SER A 147 4.30 -20.22 14.82
C SER A 147 2.90 -19.86 15.35
N GLY A 148 1.90 -19.77 14.49
CA GLY A 148 0.56 -19.30 14.88
C GLY A 148 0.57 -17.83 15.36
N GLY A 149 -0.39 -17.48 16.24
CA GLY A 149 -0.54 -16.13 16.81
C GLY A 149 -0.90 -15.05 15.79
N SER A 150 -1.09 -13.82 16.26
CA SER A 150 -1.42 -12.65 15.42
C SER A 150 -2.52 -12.91 14.40
N ILE A 151 -3.57 -13.64 14.80
CA ILE A 151 -4.62 -14.18 13.91
C ILE A 151 -5.24 -13.08 13.06
N ALA A 152 -5.60 -11.94 13.67
CA ALA A 152 -6.20 -10.80 12.97
C ALA A 152 -5.30 -10.27 11.84
N TYR A 153 -4.01 -10.10 12.11
CA TYR A 153 -3.06 -9.59 11.12
C TYR A 153 -2.77 -10.63 10.03
N ARG A 154 -2.45 -11.88 10.42
CA ARG A 154 -2.16 -12.96 9.45
C ARG A 154 -3.33 -13.17 8.50
N SER A 155 -4.55 -13.30 9.02
CA SER A 155 -5.74 -13.50 8.20
C SER A 155 -5.98 -12.32 7.26
N SER A 156 -5.76 -11.07 7.69
CA SER A 156 -5.91 -9.90 6.84
C SER A 156 -4.87 -9.88 5.69
N LYS A 157 -3.63 -10.31 5.94
CA LYS A 157 -2.60 -10.35 4.89
C LYS A 157 -2.79 -11.53 3.93
N ALA A 158 -3.28 -12.67 4.40
CA ALA A 158 -3.72 -13.77 3.53
C ALA A 158 -4.92 -13.35 2.66
N ALA A 159 -5.89 -12.66 3.25
CA ALA A 159 -7.07 -12.16 2.53
C ALA A 159 -6.69 -11.12 1.45
N VAL A 160 -5.82 -10.15 1.75
CA VAL A 160 -5.40 -9.18 0.74
C VAL A 160 -4.59 -9.81 -0.40
N ASN A 161 -3.83 -10.88 -0.14
CA ASN A 161 -3.16 -11.64 -1.20
C ASN A 161 -4.18 -12.19 -2.19
N MET A 162 -5.30 -12.75 -1.70
CA MET A 162 -6.39 -13.25 -2.55
C MET A 162 -7.10 -12.11 -3.30
N VAL A 163 -7.38 -10.98 -2.64
CA VAL A 163 -7.97 -9.79 -3.29
C VAL A 163 -7.09 -9.35 -4.46
N MET A 164 -5.78 -9.19 -4.24
CA MET A 164 -4.87 -8.73 -5.27
C MET A 164 -4.71 -9.75 -6.40
N ARG A 165 -4.80 -11.05 -6.10
CA ARG A 165 -4.81 -12.11 -7.12
C ARG A 165 -6.05 -12.01 -8.01
N SER A 166 -7.23 -11.79 -7.42
CA SER A 166 -8.48 -11.59 -8.18
C SER A 166 -8.39 -10.33 -9.06
N LEU A 167 -7.95 -9.21 -8.49
CA LEU A 167 -7.75 -7.96 -9.25
C LEU A 167 -6.75 -8.13 -10.41
N ALA A 168 -5.69 -8.91 -10.23
CA ALA A 168 -4.72 -9.18 -11.30
C ALA A 168 -5.36 -9.89 -12.51
N ILE A 169 -6.37 -10.73 -12.28
CA ILE A 169 -7.13 -11.40 -13.34
C ILE A 169 -8.15 -10.45 -13.96
N ASP A 170 -8.94 -9.78 -13.11
CA ASP A 170 -10.06 -8.94 -13.55
C ASP A 170 -9.59 -7.68 -14.30
N LEU A 171 -8.43 -7.12 -13.92
CA LEU A 171 -7.88 -5.90 -14.51
C LEU A 171 -6.84 -6.16 -15.62
N ALA A 172 -6.47 -7.42 -15.88
CA ALA A 172 -5.58 -7.76 -16.99
C ALA A 172 -6.07 -7.26 -18.37
N PRO A 173 -7.40 -7.28 -18.70
CA PRO A 173 -7.90 -6.71 -19.95
C PRO A 173 -7.64 -5.20 -20.11
N LEU A 174 -7.45 -4.46 -19.00
CA LEU A 174 -7.07 -3.04 -19.01
C LEU A 174 -5.54 -2.84 -19.09
N GLY A 175 -4.76 -3.93 -19.09
CA GLY A 175 -3.31 -3.93 -19.06
C GLY A 175 -2.75 -3.61 -17.68
N ILE A 176 -3.56 -3.63 -16.61
CA ILE A 176 -3.13 -3.29 -15.25
C ILE A 176 -2.48 -4.52 -14.60
N THR A 177 -1.26 -4.33 -14.09
CA THR A 177 -0.56 -5.32 -13.28
C THR A 177 -0.84 -5.08 -11.80
N CYS A 178 -1.38 -6.09 -11.12
CA CYS A 178 -1.61 -6.07 -9.68
C CYS A 178 -0.70 -7.09 -8.99
N VAL A 179 0.09 -6.64 -8.03
CA VAL A 179 1.03 -7.50 -7.29
C VAL A 179 1.00 -7.21 -5.79
N VAL A 180 1.42 -8.20 -5.01
CA VAL A 180 1.73 -8.03 -3.59
C VAL A 180 3.24 -8.08 -3.39
N VAL A 181 3.76 -7.24 -2.47
CA VAL A 181 5.17 -7.24 -2.11
C VAL A 181 5.33 -7.30 -0.59
N ASN A 182 6.29 -8.12 -0.14
CA ASN A 182 6.60 -8.25 1.28
C ASN A 182 7.80 -7.34 1.61
N PRO A 183 7.63 -6.36 2.52
CA PRO A 183 8.71 -5.43 2.89
C PRO A 183 9.81 -6.07 3.76
N GLY A 184 9.61 -7.31 4.22
CA GLY A 184 10.44 -7.92 5.25
C GLY A 184 10.07 -7.44 6.67
N TRP A 185 10.94 -7.71 7.64
CA TRP A 185 10.77 -7.23 9.01
C TRP A 185 11.55 -5.92 9.19
N VAL A 186 10.80 -4.81 9.25
CA VAL A 186 11.32 -3.45 9.11
C VAL A 186 11.17 -2.66 10.40
N GLN A 187 12.20 -1.89 10.77
CA GLN A 187 12.22 -0.98 11.91
C GLN A 187 11.25 0.18 11.69
N THR A 188 10.04 0.01 12.20
CA THR A 188 8.92 0.98 12.20
C THR A 188 8.17 0.82 13.52
N ASP A 189 7.22 1.70 13.82
CA ASP A 189 6.33 1.56 14.99
C ASP A 189 5.64 0.18 15.01
N MET A 190 5.33 -0.36 13.84
CA MET A 190 4.70 -1.68 13.69
C MET A 190 5.70 -2.82 13.89
N GLY A 191 6.87 -2.75 13.29
CA GLY A 191 7.88 -3.82 13.32
C GLY A 191 8.71 -3.86 14.59
N GLY A 192 8.84 -2.73 15.30
CA GLY A 192 9.63 -2.59 16.50
C GLY A 192 11.13 -2.42 16.24
N THR A 193 11.88 -2.15 17.31
CA THR A 193 13.33 -1.86 17.24
C THR A 193 14.19 -3.10 16.97
N GLN A 194 13.65 -4.30 17.17
CA GLN A 194 14.34 -5.58 16.94
C GLN A 194 14.27 -6.03 15.47
N ALA A 195 13.58 -5.28 14.63
CA ALA A 195 13.50 -5.63 13.20
C ALA A 195 14.88 -5.55 12.54
N THR A 196 15.08 -6.41 11.54
CA THR A 196 16.41 -6.66 10.95
C THR A 196 16.79 -5.69 9.86
N MET A 197 15.85 -4.85 9.41
CA MET A 197 16.05 -3.97 8.24
C MET A 197 15.56 -2.56 8.55
N SER A 198 16.27 -1.54 8.10
CA SER A 198 15.79 -0.17 8.13
C SER A 198 14.69 0.08 7.10
N SER A 199 13.87 1.12 7.30
CA SER A 199 12.87 1.53 6.30
C SER A 199 13.53 1.91 4.96
N ALA A 200 14.68 2.57 5.00
CA ALA A 200 15.42 2.97 3.80
C ALA A 200 15.88 1.76 2.97
N GLU A 201 16.48 0.76 3.60
CA GLU A 201 16.92 -0.47 2.92
C GLU A 201 15.74 -1.26 2.33
N SER A 202 14.66 -1.43 3.11
CA SER A 202 13.47 -2.13 2.66
C SER A 202 12.86 -1.45 1.43
N VAL A 203 12.64 -0.14 1.51
CA VAL A 203 12.03 0.62 0.41
C VAL A 203 12.92 0.62 -0.82
N THR A 204 14.25 0.74 -0.67
CA THR A 204 15.16 0.66 -1.82
C THR A 204 15.05 -0.69 -2.53
N LYS A 205 15.01 -1.81 -1.79
CA LYS A 205 14.83 -3.15 -2.37
C LYS A 205 13.49 -3.30 -3.08
N LEU A 206 12.41 -2.81 -2.44
CA LEU A 206 11.07 -2.87 -3.02
C LEU A 206 10.95 -2.01 -4.27
N ARG A 207 11.51 -0.80 -4.27
CA ARG A 207 11.52 0.05 -5.45
C ARG A 207 12.26 -0.59 -6.62
N ASN A 208 13.44 -1.16 -6.37
CA ASN A 208 14.19 -1.88 -7.41
C ASN A 208 13.35 -3.03 -8.01
N LEU A 209 12.60 -3.77 -7.18
CA LEU A 209 11.67 -4.78 -7.66
C LEU A 209 10.52 -4.16 -8.48
N ILE A 210 9.87 -3.10 -7.97
CA ILE A 210 8.76 -2.41 -8.64
C ILE A 210 9.19 -1.83 -10.00
N GLU A 211 10.43 -1.36 -10.13
CA GLU A 211 10.97 -0.85 -11.40
C GLU A 211 11.07 -1.94 -12.48
N THR A 212 11.21 -3.21 -12.12
CA THR A 212 11.20 -4.32 -13.08
C THR A 212 9.81 -4.72 -13.57
N LEU A 213 8.75 -4.22 -12.91
CA LEU A 213 7.36 -4.51 -13.28
C LEU A 213 6.89 -3.55 -14.38
N GLY A 214 6.07 -4.08 -15.28
CA GLY A 214 5.45 -3.33 -16.37
C GLY A 214 3.98 -3.70 -16.55
N PRO A 215 3.30 -3.13 -17.55
CA PRO A 215 1.92 -3.46 -17.88
C PRO A 215 1.70 -4.95 -18.10
N ALA A 216 0.54 -5.47 -17.70
CA ALA A 216 0.17 -6.85 -17.93
C ALA A 216 0.13 -7.16 -19.43
N GLN A 217 0.79 -8.26 -19.83
CA GLN A 217 0.73 -8.75 -21.21
C GLN A 217 -0.61 -9.46 -21.42
N PRO A 218 -1.29 -9.24 -22.55
CA PRO A 218 -2.50 -9.97 -22.89
C PRO A 218 -2.23 -11.49 -22.88
N GLY A 219 -3.00 -12.24 -22.10
CA GLY A 219 -2.84 -13.69 -21.95
C GLY A 219 -1.77 -14.16 -20.97
N ALA A 220 -1.05 -13.27 -20.31
CA ALA A 220 -0.16 -13.64 -19.19
C ALA A 220 -1.03 -14.04 -18.00
N ASN A 221 -1.16 -15.33 -17.74
CA ASN A 221 -1.67 -15.85 -16.48
C ASN A 221 -0.68 -15.42 -15.38
N GLY A 222 -1.02 -14.38 -14.62
CA GLY A 222 -0.16 -13.78 -13.61
C GLY A 222 0.32 -14.79 -12.55
N ASN A 223 1.49 -15.37 -12.78
CA ASN A 223 2.16 -16.33 -11.90
C ASN A 223 3.22 -15.63 -11.02
N SER A 224 2.86 -14.51 -10.37
CA SER A 224 3.77 -13.76 -9.49
C SER A 224 3.15 -13.58 -8.10
N PHE A 225 2.81 -14.68 -7.42
CA PHE A 225 2.37 -14.66 -6.02
C PHE A 225 3.19 -15.65 -5.21
#